data_79d5de9ff3e623e420f57119052ee073
#
_entry.id   79d5de9ff3e623e420f57119052ee073
#
_cell.length_a   1.000
_cell.length_b   1.000
_cell.length_c   1.000
_cell.angle_alpha   90.00
_cell.angle_beta   90.00
_cell.angle_gamma   90.00
#
_symmetry.space_group_name_H-M   'P 1'
#
loop_
_entity.id
_entity.type
_entity.pdbx_description
1 polymer ?
#
loop_
_entity_poly.entity_id
_entity_poly.type
_entity_poly.pdbx_seq_one_letter_code
_entity_poly.pdbx_strand_id
1 'polypeptide(L)'
;MAQAKDPIKLKVGMVAAVDMLALPIAVERGFFEKYGLDVTIARPYATGVDALNALQAGETDMVQAGVPAIGAILRGMDLVFFGNFSGNATKLGSDATLALIAGKDSGIVKGDLKSLKGKKVATSFGTINHLYLLGLLEKAGLTPSDVTLVNTPPPEMNVALLAKGVDAFACWDPVPVIAMKDVPGAIEVIRGGDVISYLGFNIALRPWVEKNGATIEKFLAAVSEADQWMRKNPKQAAAIGTRWIPGLKLDVAETAMQYNIQQVDRRISAHNYRALWKAQDTLQRLGVIKSVFDVNKHIEPKFILGVMKTYPDLFSDLQPIPADVAIEPGFVFKP
;
A
#
# COMPACT_ATOMS: atom_id res chain seq x y z
N MET A 1 -31.87 0.53 30.50
CA MET A 1 -31.02 1.13 29.46
C MET A 1 -29.62 0.54 29.63
N ALA A 2 -29.14 -0.22 28.66
CA ALA A 2 -27.75 -0.70 28.68
C ALA A 2 -26.84 0.53 28.61
N GLN A 3 -25.95 0.68 29.57
CA GLN A 3 -24.94 1.72 29.57
C GLN A 3 -24.09 1.56 28.27
N ALA A 4 -24.07 2.57 27.42
CA ALA A 4 -23.22 2.54 26.23
C ALA A 4 -21.78 2.32 26.71
N LYS A 5 -21.17 1.24 26.25
CA LYS A 5 -19.77 0.95 26.57
C LYS A 5 -18.91 2.07 25.95
N ASP A 6 -17.97 2.60 26.72
CA ASP A 6 -17.01 3.57 26.17
C ASP A 6 -16.35 3.03 24.88
N PRO A 7 -16.16 3.87 23.87
CA PRO A 7 -15.54 3.44 22.63
C PRO A 7 -14.09 2.97 22.84
N ILE A 8 -13.70 1.94 22.12
CA ILE A 8 -12.34 1.40 22.18
C ILE A 8 -11.40 2.37 21.47
N LYS A 9 -10.42 2.88 22.20
CA LYS A 9 -9.41 3.79 21.65
C LYS A 9 -8.36 3.03 20.85
N LEU A 10 -8.05 3.51 19.64
CA LEU A 10 -7.02 2.96 18.77
C LEU A 10 -6.19 4.08 18.16
N LYS A 11 -4.89 3.82 18.05
CA LYS A 11 -3.94 4.66 17.31
C LYS A 11 -3.51 3.93 16.05
N VAL A 12 -3.76 4.51 14.88
CA VAL A 12 -3.47 3.88 13.58
C VAL A 12 -2.49 4.73 12.79
N GLY A 13 -1.45 4.09 12.25
CA GLY A 13 -0.47 4.74 11.38
C GLY A 13 -0.77 4.48 9.90
N MET A 14 -0.62 5.53 9.07
CA MET A 14 -0.72 5.46 7.61
C MET A 14 0.43 6.22 6.94
N VAL A 15 0.66 5.95 5.68
CA VAL A 15 1.56 6.72 4.81
C VAL A 15 0.74 7.75 4.02
N ALA A 16 1.38 8.82 3.57
CA ALA A 16 0.76 9.82 2.70
C ALA A 16 0.53 9.23 1.28
N ALA A 17 -0.52 8.43 1.12
CA ALA A 17 -0.86 7.72 -0.11
C ALA A 17 -2.38 7.70 -0.33
N VAL A 18 -2.82 7.76 -1.59
CA VAL A 18 -4.25 7.88 -1.93
C VAL A 18 -5.02 6.58 -1.66
N ASP A 19 -4.39 5.43 -1.78
CA ASP A 19 -4.98 4.12 -1.49
C ASP A 19 -5.20 3.86 0.02
N MET A 20 -4.69 4.72 0.90
CA MET A 20 -4.92 4.65 2.35
C MET A 20 -6.05 5.55 2.85
N LEU A 21 -6.76 6.24 1.95
CA LEU A 21 -7.79 7.23 2.33
C LEU A 21 -9.02 6.63 3.02
N ALA A 22 -9.21 5.33 3.02
CA ALA A 22 -10.28 4.70 3.80
C ALA A 22 -10.18 4.99 5.30
N LEU A 23 -8.97 5.16 5.85
CA LEU A 23 -8.77 5.53 7.26
C LEU A 23 -9.36 6.91 7.57
N PRO A 24 -8.91 8.02 6.94
CA PRO A 24 -9.49 9.33 7.18
C PRO A 24 -10.98 9.42 6.80
N ILE A 25 -11.42 8.71 5.76
CA ILE A 25 -12.83 8.63 5.41
C ILE A 25 -13.64 8.01 6.57
N ALA A 26 -13.16 6.91 7.16
CA ALA A 26 -13.83 6.26 8.28
C ALA A 26 -13.93 7.19 9.51
N VAL A 27 -12.91 8.02 9.76
CA VAL A 27 -12.96 9.06 10.81
C VAL A 27 -13.99 10.13 10.45
N GLU A 28 -13.88 10.78 9.29
CA GLU A 28 -14.75 11.91 8.94
C GLU A 28 -16.22 11.54 8.72
N ARG A 29 -16.48 10.28 8.34
CA ARG A 29 -17.84 9.77 8.11
C ARG A 29 -18.46 9.10 9.34
N GLY A 30 -17.73 9.03 10.46
CA GLY A 30 -18.23 8.43 11.69
C GLY A 30 -18.35 6.89 11.60
N PHE A 31 -17.63 6.24 10.67
CA PHE A 31 -17.73 4.78 10.54
C PHE A 31 -17.04 4.08 11.70
N PHE A 32 -15.96 4.63 12.26
CA PHE A 32 -15.35 4.04 13.43
C PHE A 32 -16.26 4.10 14.65
N GLU A 33 -16.90 5.25 14.90
CA GLU A 33 -17.87 5.44 16.01
C GLU A 33 -19.06 4.49 15.86
N LYS A 34 -19.56 4.27 14.65
CA LYS A 34 -20.65 3.31 14.35
C LYS A 34 -20.32 1.91 14.86
N TYR A 35 -19.05 1.49 14.78
CA TYR A 35 -18.58 0.19 15.27
C TYR A 35 -18.02 0.25 16.71
N GLY A 36 -18.18 1.36 17.42
CA GLY A 36 -17.76 1.53 18.81
C GLY A 36 -16.24 1.71 18.97
N LEU A 37 -15.59 2.35 18.00
CA LEU A 37 -14.17 2.66 18.01
C LEU A 37 -13.97 4.19 18.06
N ASP A 38 -12.97 4.63 18.83
CA ASP A 38 -12.41 5.98 18.84
C ASP A 38 -11.00 5.89 18.23
N VAL A 39 -10.88 6.24 16.95
CA VAL A 39 -9.64 6.06 16.19
C VAL A 39 -8.92 7.38 16.00
N THR A 40 -7.69 7.44 16.50
CA THR A 40 -6.74 8.52 16.21
C THR A 40 -5.79 8.04 15.11
N ILE A 41 -5.74 8.77 14.00
CA ILE A 41 -4.75 8.54 12.94
C ILE A 41 -3.53 9.40 13.24
N ALA A 42 -2.36 8.75 13.35
CA ALA A 42 -1.09 9.47 13.46
C ALA A 42 -0.87 10.33 12.20
N ARG A 43 -0.10 11.43 12.34
CA ARG A 43 0.31 12.21 11.17
C ARG A 43 0.91 11.26 10.13
N PRO A 44 0.51 11.35 8.83
CA PRO A 44 0.99 10.43 7.81
C PRO A 44 2.52 10.36 7.77
N TYR A 45 3.04 9.14 7.79
CA TYR A 45 4.48 8.89 7.68
C TYR A 45 4.94 9.04 6.23
N ALA A 46 6.22 9.34 6.03
CA ALA A 46 6.80 9.44 4.70
C ALA A 46 6.88 8.07 3.99
N THR A 47 7.15 7.01 4.76
CA THR A 47 7.25 5.64 4.25
C THR A 47 6.63 4.62 5.21
N GLY A 48 6.33 3.42 4.69
CA GLY A 48 5.90 2.30 5.54
C GLY A 48 7.01 1.80 6.49
N VAL A 49 8.28 2.11 6.21
CA VAL A 49 9.39 1.83 7.14
C VAL A 49 9.22 2.66 8.41
N ASP A 50 8.93 3.97 8.25
CA ASP A 50 8.71 4.88 9.38
C ASP A 50 7.48 4.48 10.19
N ALA A 51 6.39 4.08 9.50
CA ALA A 51 5.18 3.58 10.16
C ALA A 51 5.45 2.31 11.01
N LEU A 52 6.25 1.37 10.50
CA LEU A 52 6.61 0.16 11.24
C LEU A 52 7.55 0.45 12.43
N ASN A 53 8.44 1.44 12.30
CA ASN A 53 9.26 1.88 13.42
C ASN A 53 8.40 2.47 14.55
N ALA A 54 7.38 3.27 14.21
CA ALA A 54 6.41 3.80 15.18
C ALA A 54 5.57 2.68 15.84
N LEU A 55 5.16 1.65 15.07
CA LEU A 55 4.51 0.46 15.61
C LEU A 55 5.41 -0.28 16.62
N GLN A 56 6.67 -0.46 16.29
CA GLN A 56 7.64 -1.12 17.17
C GLN A 56 7.90 -0.30 18.46
N ALA A 57 7.89 1.02 18.34
CA ALA A 57 8.03 1.93 19.48
C ALA A 57 6.76 2.01 20.38
N GLY A 58 5.64 1.39 19.97
CA GLY A 58 4.35 1.45 20.67
C GLY A 58 3.63 2.80 20.52
N GLU A 59 4.01 3.61 19.53
CA GLU A 59 3.34 4.88 19.22
C GLU A 59 1.98 4.67 18.55
N THR A 60 1.83 3.55 17.85
CA THR A 60 0.60 3.10 17.20
C THR A 60 0.27 1.66 17.58
N ASP A 61 -1.03 1.30 17.58
CA ASP A 61 -1.52 -0.07 17.82
C ASP A 61 -1.44 -0.92 16.56
N MET A 62 -1.66 -0.28 15.41
CA MET A 62 -1.59 -0.90 14.09
C MET A 62 -1.17 0.13 13.04
N VAL A 63 -0.69 -0.38 11.91
CA VAL A 63 -0.27 0.43 10.76
C VAL A 63 -0.74 -0.17 9.44
N GLN A 64 -0.81 0.66 8.41
CA GLN A 64 -0.92 0.21 7.03
C GLN A 64 0.46 0.23 6.37
N ALA A 65 0.93 -0.94 5.94
CA ALA A 65 2.20 -1.10 5.26
C ALA A 65 2.19 -2.34 4.34
N GLY A 66 3.20 -2.50 3.51
CA GLY A 66 3.35 -3.62 2.58
C GLY A 66 4.78 -4.18 2.61
N VAL A 67 5.51 -4.00 1.52
CA VAL A 67 6.89 -4.50 1.35
C VAL A 67 7.82 -4.17 2.53
N PRO A 68 7.75 -3.00 3.20
CA PRO A 68 8.59 -2.74 4.38
C PRO A 68 8.47 -3.76 5.49
N ALA A 69 7.30 -4.41 5.63
CA ALA A 69 7.09 -5.45 6.63
C ALA A 69 7.98 -6.69 6.41
N ILE A 70 8.38 -6.98 5.15
CA ILE A 70 9.30 -8.07 4.85
C ILE A 70 10.62 -7.86 5.60
N GLY A 71 11.23 -6.69 5.43
CA GLY A 71 12.47 -6.37 6.13
C GLY A 71 12.30 -6.31 7.65
N ALA A 72 11.16 -5.84 8.15
CA ALA A 72 10.86 -5.77 9.57
C ALA A 72 10.76 -7.19 10.20
N ILE A 73 10.06 -8.12 9.56
CA ILE A 73 9.97 -9.52 9.98
C ILE A 73 11.36 -10.18 10.00
N LEU A 74 12.14 -9.98 8.94
CA LEU A 74 13.51 -10.55 8.86
C LEU A 74 14.46 -9.98 9.92
N ARG A 75 14.15 -8.82 10.49
CA ARG A 75 14.85 -8.24 11.65
C ARG A 75 14.25 -8.64 13.00
N GLY A 76 13.26 -9.52 13.02
CA GLY A 76 12.68 -10.11 14.23
C GLY A 76 11.38 -9.47 14.72
N MET A 77 10.73 -8.57 13.97
CA MET A 77 9.40 -8.11 14.32
C MET A 77 8.37 -9.22 14.09
N ASP A 78 7.62 -9.59 15.10
CA ASP A 78 6.54 -10.58 14.98
C ASP A 78 5.24 -9.90 14.54
N LEU A 79 5.08 -9.73 13.24
CA LEU A 79 3.98 -9.03 12.60
C LEU A 79 2.88 -9.98 12.12
N VAL A 80 1.63 -9.55 12.23
CA VAL A 80 0.46 -10.23 11.67
C VAL A 80 -0.26 -9.30 10.69
N PHE A 81 -0.55 -9.83 9.52
CA PHE A 81 -1.32 -9.19 8.44
C PHE A 81 -2.75 -9.69 8.50
N PHE A 82 -3.72 -8.86 8.88
CA PHE A 82 -5.06 -9.29 9.20
C PHE A 82 -6.16 -8.76 8.27
N GLY A 83 -5.79 -8.05 7.24
CA GLY A 83 -6.68 -7.52 6.21
C GLY A 83 -5.88 -6.72 5.19
N ASN A 84 -6.36 -6.70 3.96
CA ASN A 84 -5.74 -5.89 2.92
C ASN A 84 -6.15 -4.42 3.08
N PHE A 85 -5.42 -3.46 2.53
CA PHE A 85 -5.92 -2.09 2.31
C PHE A 85 -5.78 -1.68 0.85
N SER A 86 -4.77 -2.21 0.17
CA SER A 86 -4.52 -1.98 -1.24
C SER A 86 -3.94 -3.25 -1.86
N GLY A 87 -4.36 -3.55 -3.05
CA GLY A 87 -4.11 -4.78 -3.77
C GLY A 87 -5.42 -5.31 -4.32
N ASN A 88 -5.42 -6.52 -4.83
CA ASN A 88 -6.62 -7.11 -5.40
C ASN A 88 -6.73 -8.60 -5.06
N ALA A 89 -7.83 -8.96 -4.39
CA ALA A 89 -8.11 -10.36 -4.06
C ALA A 89 -8.52 -11.20 -5.29
N THR A 90 -8.89 -10.57 -6.40
CA THR A 90 -9.42 -11.27 -7.59
C THR A 90 -8.39 -11.47 -8.69
N LYS A 91 -7.26 -10.76 -8.68
CA LYS A 91 -6.20 -10.89 -9.70
C LYS A 91 -4.82 -10.57 -9.13
N LEU A 92 -3.78 -11.11 -9.75
CA LEU A 92 -2.39 -10.66 -9.60
C LEU A 92 -2.11 -9.47 -10.54
N GLY A 93 -0.96 -8.80 -10.37
CA GLY A 93 -0.55 -7.71 -11.26
C GLY A 93 -1.41 -6.46 -11.07
N SER A 94 -1.45 -5.92 -9.86
CA SER A 94 -2.23 -4.72 -9.52
C SER A 94 -1.28 -3.59 -9.09
N ASP A 95 -0.56 -3.00 -10.04
CA ASP A 95 0.46 -1.97 -9.78
C ASP A 95 0.18 -0.61 -10.44
N ALA A 96 -1.07 -0.37 -10.87
CA ALA A 96 -1.46 0.87 -11.56
C ALA A 96 -1.32 2.16 -10.72
N THR A 97 -1.18 2.03 -9.39
CA THR A 97 -0.91 3.16 -8.48
C THR A 97 0.55 3.59 -8.47
N LEU A 98 1.42 2.82 -9.14
CA LEU A 98 2.85 3.07 -9.24
C LEU A 98 3.19 3.59 -10.64
N ALA A 99 4.10 4.55 -10.71
CA ALA A 99 4.61 5.03 -11.99
C ALA A 99 6.11 5.32 -11.93
N LEU A 100 6.75 5.23 -13.09
CA LEU A 100 8.11 5.71 -13.35
C LEU A 100 8.01 7.03 -14.10
N ILE A 101 8.52 8.10 -13.48
CA ILE A 101 8.55 9.45 -14.02
C ILE A 101 9.98 9.84 -14.34
N ALA A 102 10.19 10.40 -15.52
CA ALA A 102 11.51 10.89 -15.93
C ALA A 102 11.49 12.40 -16.22
N GLY A 103 12.63 13.05 -15.99
CA GLY A 103 12.84 14.46 -16.31
C GLY A 103 13.02 14.69 -17.81
N LYS A 104 12.68 15.89 -18.27
CA LYS A 104 12.71 16.31 -19.69
C LYS A 104 14.02 15.99 -20.41
N ASP A 105 15.14 16.28 -19.76
CA ASP A 105 16.47 16.19 -20.40
C ASP A 105 17.23 14.91 -20.02
N SER A 106 16.52 13.93 -19.43
CA SER A 106 17.11 12.68 -18.95
C SER A 106 17.57 11.74 -20.07
N GLY A 107 17.05 11.91 -21.29
CA GLY A 107 17.23 10.98 -22.40
C GLY A 107 16.46 9.66 -22.24
N ILE A 108 15.61 9.55 -21.22
CA ILE A 108 14.72 8.42 -21.02
C ILE A 108 13.51 8.57 -21.96
N VAL A 109 13.13 7.49 -22.63
CA VAL A 109 12.08 7.47 -23.65
C VAL A 109 10.81 6.82 -23.08
N LYS A 110 9.66 7.45 -23.31
CA LYS A 110 8.36 6.91 -22.89
C LYS A 110 8.16 5.51 -23.48
N GLY A 111 7.84 4.55 -22.61
CA GLY A 111 7.61 3.15 -22.96
C GLY A 111 8.87 2.31 -23.20
N ASP A 112 10.04 2.93 -23.30
CA ASP A 112 11.32 2.22 -23.46
C ASP A 112 12.09 2.14 -22.14
N LEU A 113 11.90 1.05 -21.42
CA LEU A 113 12.59 0.80 -20.15
C LEU A 113 14.10 0.55 -20.31
N LYS A 114 14.59 0.18 -21.52
CA LYS A 114 16.02 0.00 -21.76
C LYS A 114 16.78 1.33 -21.72
N SER A 115 16.08 2.45 -21.97
CA SER A 115 16.64 3.80 -21.86
C SER A 115 17.02 4.20 -20.43
N LEU A 116 16.68 3.38 -19.42
CA LEU A 116 17.14 3.55 -18.02
C LEU A 116 18.61 3.21 -17.82
N LYS A 117 19.25 2.49 -18.74
CA LYS A 117 20.65 2.09 -18.58
C LYS A 117 21.56 3.30 -18.39
N GLY A 118 22.38 3.27 -17.33
CA GLY A 118 23.31 4.34 -16.95
C GLY A 118 22.65 5.55 -16.26
N LYS A 119 21.33 5.52 -16.01
CA LYS A 119 20.59 6.63 -15.40
C LYS A 119 20.61 6.60 -13.88
N LYS A 120 20.45 7.79 -13.26
CA LYS A 120 20.20 7.93 -11.82
C LYS A 120 18.70 7.86 -11.56
N VAL A 121 18.25 6.82 -10.86
CA VAL A 121 16.84 6.59 -10.61
C VAL A 121 16.55 6.58 -9.11
N ALA A 122 15.69 7.51 -8.67
CA ALA A 122 15.27 7.61 -7.28
C ALA A 122 14.18 6.59 -6.97
N THR A 123 14.26 6.02 -5.78
CA THR A 123 13.22 5.19 -5.17
C THR A 123 13.42 5.15 -3.65
N SER A 124 12.38 4.82 -2.89
CA SER A 124 12.51 4.63 -1.44
C SER A 124 12.90 3.18 -1.15
N PHE A 125 14.11 2.94 -0.67
CA PHE A 125 14.64 1.60 -0.46
C PHE A 125 13.80 0.80 0.56
N GLY A 126 13.62 -0.48 0.28
CA GLY A 126 12.86 -1.41 1.12
C GLY A 126 11.34 -1.22 1.07
N THR A 127 10.83 -0.40 0.14
CA THR A 127 9.39 -0.16 -0.05
C THR A 127 8.87 -0.80 -1.33
N ILE A 128 7.55 -0.67 -1.56
CA ILE A 128 6.90 -1.10 -2.82
C ILE A 128 7.48 -0.39 -4.04
N ASN A 129 7.93 0.87 -3.90
CA ASN A 129 8.57 1.63 -4.98
C ASN A 129 9.87 0.95 -5.43
N HIS A 130 10.68 0.48 -4.46
CA HIS A 130 11.91 -0.24 -4.76
C HIS A 130 11.61 -1.54 -5.48
N LEU A 131 10.67 -2.35 -4.98
CA LEU A 131 10.25 -3.59 -5.62
C LEU A 131 9.73 -3.35 -7.04
N TYR A 132 8.93 -2.30 -7.24
CA TYR A 132 8.41 -1.92 -8.55
C TYR A 132 9.53 -1.55 -9.53
N LEU A 133 10.46 -0.70 -9.11
CA LEU A 133 11.63 -0.35 -9.96
C LEU A 133 12.45 -1.58 -10.32
N LEU A 134 12.70 -2.48 -9.37
CA LEU A 134 13.41 -3.75 -9.64
C LEU A 134 12.66 -4.60 -10.67
N GLY A 135 11.34 -4.69 -10.57
CA GLY A 135 10.50 -5.37 -11.56
C GLY A 135 10.53 -4.73 -12.95
N LEU A 136 10.58 -3.39 -13.04
CA LEU A 136 10.73 -2.67 -14.31
C LEU A 136 12.11 -2.94 -14.95
N LEU A 137 13.17 -2.94 -14.15
CA LEU A 137 14.52 -3.26 -14.63
C LEU A 137 14.58 -4.69 -15.17
N GLU A 138 14.05 -5.66 -14.43
CA GLU A 138 13.98 -7.06 -14.88
C GLU A 138 13.19 -7.20 -16.19
N LYS A 139 12.03 -6.53 -16.31
CA LYS A 139 11.24 -6.50 -17.55
C LYS A 139 12.02 -5.92 -18.73
N ALA A 140 12.92 -4.98 -18.49
CA ALA A 140 13.82 -4.40 -19.50
C ALA A 140 15.03 -5.27 -19.83
N GLY A 141 15.26 -6.37 -19.10
CA GLY A 141 16.50 -7.16 -19.16
C GLY A 141 17.70 -6.43 -18.55
N LEU A 142 17.44 -5.49 -17.63
CA LEU A 142 18.43 -4.75 -16.88
C LEU A 142 18.56 -5.31 -15.45
N THR A 143 19.68 -5.01 -14.81
CA THR A 143 19.94 -5.33 -13.41
C THR A 143 20.06 -4.04 -12.59
N PRO A 144 19.98 -4.10 -11.26
CA PRO A 144 20.20 -2.93 -10.40
C PRO A 144 21.57 -2.24 -10.65
N SER A 145 22.59 -2.99 -11.11
CA SER A 145 23.90 -2.43 -11.44
C SER A 145 23.97 -1.68 -12.77
N ASP A 146 22.94 -1.80 -13.62
CA ASP A 146 22.86 -1.03 -14.87
C ASP A 146 22.35 0.41 -14.66
N VAL A 147 21.92 0.76 -13.45
CA VAL A 147 21.43 2.09 -13.06
C VAL A 147 22.12 2.56 -11.77
N THR A 148 22.09 3.84 -11.49
CA THR A 148 22.46 4.37 -10.17
C THR A 148 21.19 4.54 -9.34
N LEU A 149 20.96 3.64 -8.40
CA LEU A 149 19.81 3.75 -7.48
C LEU A 149 20.09 4.83 -6.41
N VAL A 150 19.14 5.75 -6.24
CA VAL A 150 19.24 6.83 -5.24
C VAL A 150 18.10 6.67 -4.23
N ASN A 151 18.45 6.44 -2.96
CA ASN A 151 17.44 6.35 -1.90
C ASN A 151 16.86 7.74 -1.61
N THR A 152 15.62 7.95 -1.98
CA THR A 152 14.93 9.24 -1.85
C THR A 152 13.53 9.02 -1.26
N PRO A 153 13.16 9.69 -0.17
CA PRO A 153 11.80 9.62 0.34
C PRO A 153 10.81 10.29 -0.62
N PRO A 154 9.55 9.82 -0.70
CA PRO A 154 8.57 10.30 -1.67
C PRO A 154 8.37 11.82 -1.70
N PRO A 155 8.33 12.54 -0.56
CA PRO A 155 8.15 13.99 -0.58
C PRO A 155 9.28 14.77 -1.29
N GLU A 156 10.46 14.17 -1.41
CA GLU A 156 11.65 14.80 -1.98
C GLU A 156 11.85 14.48 -3.47
N MET A 157 11.14 13.47 -4.02
CA MET A 157 11.38 12.96 -5.38
C MET A 157 11.14 14.01 -6.46
N ASN A 158 10.05 14.78 -6.35
CA ASN A 158 9.74 15.82 -7.34
C ASN A 158 10.78 16.96 -7.34
N VAL A 159 11.26 17.32 -6.16
CA VAL A 159 12.34 18.32 -6.01
C VAL A 159 13.65 17.78 -6.58
N ALA A 160 14.00 16.53 -6.31
CA ALA A 160 15.20 15.89 -6.83
C ALA A 160 15.17 15.82 -8.37
N LEU A 161 14.01 15.51 -8.97
CA LEU A 161 13.81 15.47 -10.41
C LEU A 161 13.93 16.88 -11.04
N LEU A 162 13.27 17.88 -10.43
CA LEU A 162 13.29 19.26 -10.88
C LEU A 162 14.74 19.85 -10.83
N ALA A 163 15.47 19.54 -9.77
CA ALA A 163 16.85 19.95 -9.57
C ALA A 163 17.86 19.16 -10.44
N LYS A 164 17.41 18.20 -11.24
CA LYS A 164 18.24 17.29 -12.05
C LYS A 164 19.25 16.48 -11.19
N GLY A 165 18.94 16.27 -9.92
CA GLY A 165 19.71 15.40 -9.02
C GLY A 165 19.54 13.92 -9.37
N VAL A 166 18.40 13.58 -9.99
CA VAL A 166 18.08 12.28 -10.56
C VAL A 166 17.48 12.44 -11.95
N ASP A 167 17.60 11.40 -12.79
CA ASP A 167 17.05 11.37 -14.16
C ASP A 167 15.59 10.92 -14.14
N ALA A 168 15.22 10.06 -13.18
CA ALA A 168 13.88 9.53 -13.03
C ALA A 168 13.62 9.12 -11.58
N PHE A 169 12.36 8.84 -11.26
CA PHE A 169 11.98 8.18 -10.01
C PHE A 169 10.81 7.21 -10.20
N ALA A 170 10.74 6.18 -9.35
CA ALA A 170 9.61 5.28 -9.23
C ALA A 170 8.89 5.52 -7.91
N CYS A 171 7.56 5.77 -7.94
CA CYS A 171 6.79 6.08 -6.74
C CYS A 171 5.30 5.74 -6.90
N TRP A 172 4.60 5.68 -5.74
CA TRP A 172 3.14 5.60 -5.65
C TRP A 172 2.47 6.97 -5.74
N ASP A 173 1.19 6.98 -6.09
CA ASP A 173 0.38 8.20 -6.09
C ASP A 173 0.19 8.77 -4.65
N PRO A 174 0.22 10.12 -4.51
CA PRO A 174 0.05 11.12 -5.57
C PRO A 174 1.35 11.66 -6.19
N VAL A 175 2.54 11.20 -5.77
CA VAL A 175 3.82 11.80 -6.17
C VAL A 175 4.03 11.84 -7.69
N PRO A 176 3.77 10.77 -8.46
CA PRO A 176 3.85 10.81 -9.92
C PRO A 176 2.87 11.81 -10.55
N VAL A 177 1.64 11.87 -10.06
CA VAL A 177 0.64 12.82 -10.59
C VAL A 177 1.06 14.26 -10.33
N ILE A 178 1.65 14.56 -9.16
CA ILE A 178 2.21 15.88 -8.85
C ILE A 178 3.35 16.20 -9.83
N ALA A 179 4.27 15.26 -10.07
CA ALA A 179 5.39 15.48 -11.00
C ALA A 179 4.91 15.85 -12.41
N MET A 180 3.92 15.12 -12.92
CA MET A 180 3.36 15.37 -14.25
C MET A 180 2.72 16.76 -14.39
N LYS A 181 2.28 17.37 -13.28
CA LYS A 181 1.70 18.73 -13.27
C LYS A 181 2.71 19.81 -12.96
N ASP A 182 3.57 19.57 -11.99
CA ASP A 182 4.38 20.63 -11.37
C ASP A 182 5.86 20.60 -11.83
N VAL A 183 6.33 19.51 -12.50
CA VAL A 183 7.70 19.42 -13.04
C VAL A 183 7.68 19.66 -14.57
N PRO A 184 8.18 20.79 -15.06
CA PRO A 184 8.12 21.14 -16.48
C PRO A 184 8.79 20.10 -17.39
N GLY A 185 8.00 19.53 -18.32
CA GLY A 185 8.48 18.55 -19.28
C GLY A 185 8.78 17.17 -18.71
N ALA A 186 8.34 16.87 -17.48
CA ALA A 186 8.34 15.51 -16.97
C ALA A 186 7.51 14.59 -17.85
N ILE A 187 7.93 13.34 -17.98
CA ILE A 187 7.22 12.31 -18.74
C ILE A 187 6.91 11.12 -17.84
N GLU A 188 5.69 10.60 -17.95
CA GLU A 188 5.35 9.29 -17.40
C GLU A 188 5.89 8.23 -18.37
N VAL A 189 6.99 7.58 -17.99
CA VAL A 189 7.64 6.54 -18.79
C VAL A 189 6.75 5.32 -18.88
N ILE A 190 6.23 4.90 -17.74
CA ILE A 190 5.25 3.82 -17.61
C ILE A 190 4.48 4.00 -16.28
N ARG A 191 3.21 3.60 -16.30
CA ARG A 191 2.38 3.42 -15.11
C ARG A 191 1.97 1.97 -15.02
N GLY A 192 2.11 1.36 -13.82
CA GLY A 192 1.85 -0.06 -13.65
C GLY A 192 2.75 -0.92 -14.53
N GLY A 193 2.16 -1.77 -15.32
CA GLY A 193 2.86 -2.65 -16.27
C GLY A 193 2.83 -4.11 -15.87
N ASP A 194 2.06 -4.46 -14.84
CA ASP A 194 1.88 -5.81 -14.29
C ASP A 194 3.22 -6.48 -13.92
N VAL A 195 4.19 -5.66 -13.46
CA VAL A 195 5.52 -6.15 -13.07
C VAL A 195 5.56 -6.69 -11.65
N ILE A 196 4.66 -6.18 -10.80
CA ILE A 196 4.48 -6.66 -9.42
C ILE A 196 3.00 -6.80 -9.08
N SER A 197 2.70 -7.60 -8.04
CA SER A 197 1.42 -7.55 -7.35
C SER A 197 1.55 -6.61 -6.16
N TYR A 198 0.67 -5.61 -6.09
CA TYR A 198 0.71 -4.64 -4.99
C TYR A 198 0.48 -5.33 -3.64
N LEU A 199 1.20 -4.88 -2.64
CA LEU A 199 1.14 -5.38 -1.27
C LEU A 199 0.73 -4.25 -0.33
N GLY A 200 -0.45 -4.38 0.27
CA GLY A 200 -0.94 -3.41 1.22
C GLY A 200 -1.78 -4.08 2.31
N PHE A 201 -1.22 -4.22 3.53
CA PHE A 201 -1.88 -4.91 4.63
C PHE A 201 -2.09 -3.99 5.84
N ASN A 202 -3.16 -4.24 6.59
CA ASN A 202 -3.30 -3.79 7.96
C ASN A 202 -2.47 -4.72 8.85
N ILE A 203 -1.58 -4.16 9.64
CA ILE A 203 -0.52 -4.88 10.34
C ILE A 203 -0.48 -4.45 11.81
N ALA A 204 -0.31 -5.42 12.70
CA ALA A 204 0.00 -5.17 14.10
C ALA A 204 0.97 -6.24 14.63
N LEU A 205 1.52 -6.01 15.81
CA LEU A 205 2.34 -7.00 16.52
C LEU A 205 1.47 -8.19 16.97
N ARG A 206 1.98 -9.41 16.85
CA ARG A 206 1.24 -10.64 17.22
C ARG A 206 0.68 -10.60 18.64
N PRO A 207 1.42 -10.20 19.70
CA PRO A 207 0.87 -10.15 21.04
C PRO A 207 -0.33 -9.20 21.19
N TRP A 208 -0.40 -8.16 20.35
CA TRP A 208 -1.54 -7.25 20.32
C TRP A 208 -2.73 -7.89 19.58
N VAL A 209 -2.48 -8.52 18.42
CA VAL A 209 -3.51 -9.20 17.61
C VAL A 209 -4.21 -10.29 18.43
N GLU A 210 -3.46 -11.11 19.15
CA GLU A 210 -3.99 -12.20 19.97
C GLU A 210 -4.98 -11.73 21.05
N LYS A 211 -4.77 -10.53 21.58
CA LYS A 211 -5.60 -9.93 22.64
C LYS A 211 -6.79 -9.12 22.10
N ASN A 212 -6.75 -8.70 20.83
CA ASN A 212 -7.65 -7.67 20.30
C ASN A 212 -8.50 -8.14 19.10
N GLY A 213 -8.76 -9.43 18.95
CA GLY A 213 -9.47 -10.00 17.80
C GLY A 213 -10.80 -9.30 17.48
N ALA A 214 -11.66 -9.13 18.50
CA ALA A 214 -12.94 -8.43 18.32
C ALA A 214 -12.77 -6.95 17.90
N THR A 215 -11.72 -6.29 18.36
CA THR A 215 -11.39 -4.92 17.97
C THR A 215 -10.94 -4.87 16.51
N ILE A 216 -10.16 -5.85 16.05
CA ILE A 216 -9.72 -5.98 14.65
C ILE A 216 -10.93 -6.17 13.72
N GLU A 217 -11.89 -7.01 14.09
CA GLU A 217 -13.11 -7.21 13.27
C GLU A 217 -13.93 -5.91 13.14
N LYS A 218 -14.10 -5.17 14.24
CA LYS A 218 -14.76 -3.86 14.22
C LYS A 218 -14.01 -2.86 13.34
N PHE A 219 -12.68 -2.80 13.47
CA PHE A 219 -11.85 -1.94 12.64
C PHE A 219 -12.00 -2.31 11.16
N LEU A 220 -11.89 -3.59 10.81
CA LEU A 220 -12.03 -4.05 9.43
C LEU A 220 -13.43 -3.78 8.87
N ALA A 221 -14.49 -3.91 9.66
CA ALA A 221 -15.84 -3.55 9.25
C ALA A 221 -15.95 -2.05 8.93
N ALA A 222 -15.45 -1.18 9.81
CA ALA A 222 -15.46 0.27 9.62
C ALA A 222 -14.69 0.71 8.36
N VAL A 223 -13.48 0.18 8.16
CA VAL A 223 -12.68 0.54 6.97
C VAL A 223 -13.21 -0.12 5.68
N SER A 224 -13.87 -1.28 5.76
CA SER A 224 -14.58 -1.87 4.61
C SER A 224 -15.77 -1.04 4.17
N GLU A 225 -16.50 -0.45 5.14
CA GLU A 225 -17.59 0.51 4.85
C GLU A 225 -17.02 1.79 4.20
N ALA A 226 -15.88 2.28 4.69
CA ALA A 226 -15.18 3.41 4.09
C ALA A 226 -14.70 3.11 2.66
N ASP A 227 -14.18 1.92 2.42
CA ASP A 227 -13.77 1.47 1.07
C ASP A 227 -14.97 1.44 0.11
N GLN A 228 -16.09 0.87 0.54
CA GLN A 228 -17.31 0.84 -0.27
C GLN A 228 -17.81 2.25 -0.56
N TRP A 229 -17.81 3.12 0.48
CA TRP A 229 -18.19 4.51 0.31
C TRP A 229 -17.25 5.24 -0.65
N MET A 230 -15.94 5.02 -0.55
CA MET A 230 -14.92 5.61 -1.43
C MET A 230 -15.12 5.19 -2.89
N ARG A 231 -15.38 3.90 -3.15
CA ARG A 231 -15.68 3.39 -4.50
C ARG A 231 -16.94 4.01 -5.10
N LYS A 232 -17.96 4.26 -4.27
CA LYS A 232 -19.22 4.90 -4.69
C LYS A 232 -19.12 6.43 -4.81
N ASN A 233 -18.15 7.05 -4.14
CA ASN A 233 -18.02 8.51 -4.03
C ASN A 233 -16.57 8.98 -4.26
N PRO A 234 -15.91 8.65 -5.39
CA PRO A 234 -14.48 8.87 -5.56
C PRO A 234 -14.08 10.35 -5.53
N LYS A 235 -14.91 11.27 -6.00
CA LYS A 235 -14.63 12.72 -5.94
C LYS A 235 -14.68 13.26 -4.51
N GLN A 236 -15.66 12.85 -3.71
CA GLN A 236 -15.74 13.24 -2.31
C GLN A 236 -14.59 12.62 -1.50
N ALA A 237 -14.19 11.38 -1.81
CA ALA A 237 -13.04 10.73 -1.22
C ALA A 237 -11.73 11.49 -1.54
N ALA A 238 -11.55 11.93 -2.78
CA ALA A 238 -10.43 12.78 -3.18
C ALA A 238 -10.41 14.11 -2.39
N ALA A 239 -11.57 14.73 -2.21
CA ALA A 239 -11.71 15.97 -1.42
C ALA A 239 -11.35 15.76 0.07
N ILE A 240 -11.70 14.59 0.66
CA ILE A 240 -11.24 14.24 2.00
C ILE A 240 -9.70 14.13 2.02
N GLY A 241 -9.11 13.48 1.01
CA GLY A 241 -7.68 13.31 0.89
C GLY A 241 -6.89 14.60 0.98
N THR A 242 -7.40 15.72 0.46
CA THR A 242 -6.72 17.03 0.52
C THR A 242 -6.53 17.57 1.92
N ARG A 243 -7.32 17.12 2.90
CA ARG A 243 -7.20 17.52 4.31
C ARG A 243 -6.22 16.67 5.10
N TRP A 244 -5.94 15.45 4.62
CA TRP A 244 -5.15 14.46 5.34
C TRP A 244 -3.76 14.23 4.76
N ILE A 245 -3.60 14.41 3.45
CA ILE A 245 -2.31 14.28 2.78
C ILE A 245 -1.73 15.70 2.60
N PRO A 246 -0.60 16.02 3.26
CA PRO A 246 -0.02 17.36 3.20
C PRO A 246 0.27 17.82 1.77
N GLY A 247 -0.20 19.00 1.40
CA GLY A 247 0.04 19.61 0.09
C GLY A 247 -0.72 18.99 -1.09
N LEU A 248 -1.60 18.02 -0.85
CA LEU A 248 -2.40 17.39 -1.91
C LEU A 248 -3.46 18.36 -2.43
N LYS A 249 -3.37 18.75 -3.71
CA LYS A 249 -4.37 19.56 -4.41
C LYS A 249 -5.52 18.68 -4.89
N LEU A 250 -6.75 19.25 -4.99
CA LEU A 250 -7.95 18.49 -5.34
C LEU A 250 -7.85 17.81 -6.72
N ASP A 251 -7.38 18.54 -7.72
CA ASP A 251 -7.21 18.03 -9.08
C ASP A 251 -6.19 16.90 -9.20
N VAL A 252 -5.14 16.94 -8.36
CA VAL A 252 -4.18 15.84 -8.19
C VAL A 252 -4.83 14.64 -7.52
N ALA A 253 -5.59 14.89 -6.43
CA ALA A 253 -6.27 13.84 -5.69
C ALA A 253 -7.31 13.10 -6.56
N GLU A 254 -8.10 13.84 -7.35
CA GLU A 254 -9.08 13.27 -8.29
C GLU A 254 -8.40 12.43 -9.39
N THR A 255 -7.28 12.91 -9.93
CA THR A 255 -6.51 12.16 -10.93
C THR A 255 -5.91 10.87 -10.33
N ALA A 256 -5.27 10.97 -9.17
CA ALA A 256 -4.68 9.83 -8.48
C ALA A 256 -5.75 8.80 -8.06
N MET A 257 -6.93 9.26 -7.63
CA MET A 257 -8.04 8.40 -7.25
C MET A 257 -8.47 7.46 -8.40
N GLN A 258 -8.42 7.91 -9.66
CA GLN A 258 -8.79 7.07 -10.82
C GLN A 258 -7.92 5.82 -10.94
N TYR A 259 -6.63 5.92 -10.57
CA TYR A 259 -5.70 4.78 -10.59
C TYR A 259 -5.83 3.92 -9.34
N ASN A 260 -6.11 4.54 -8.19
CA ASN A 260 -6.07 3.87 -6.90
C ASN A 260 -7.36 3.13 -6.55
N ILE A 261 -8.53 3.63 -7.00
CA ILE A 261 -9.85 3.13 -6.60
C ILE A 261 -10.05 1.63 -6.91
N GLN A 262 -9.44 1.13 -7.97
CA GLN A 262 -9.58 -0.27 -8.39
C GLN A 262 -8.78 -1.25 -7.52
N GLN A 263 -7.86 -0.77 -6.70
CA GLN A 263 -7.06 -1.58 -5.80
C GLN A 263 -7.59 -1.60 -4.37
N VAL A 264 -8.68 -0.87 -4.11
CA VAL A 264 -9.29 -0.77 -2.77
C VAL A 264 -10.19 -1.97 -2.54
N ASP A 265 -9.60 -3.04 -2.00
CA ASP A 265 -10.28 -4.29 -1.66
C ASP A 265 -9.66 -4.89 -0.39
N ARG A 266 -10.44 -4.96 0.70
CA ARG A 266 -9.99 -5.48 2.01
C ARG A 266 -9.87 -6.99 2.08
N ARG A 267 -10.48 -7.68 1.13
CA ARG A 267 -10.53 -9.15 1.13
C ARG A 267 -9.14 -9.74 0.92
N ILE A 268 -8.92 -10.92 1.46
CA ILE A 268 -7.71 -11.72 1.28
C ILE A 268 -8.06 -12.99 0.51
N SER A 269 -7.24 -13.34 -0.46
CA SER A 269 -7.29 -14.58 -1.24
C SER A 269 -5.89 -15.20 -1.33
N ALA A 270 -5.77 -16.35 -1.98
CA ALA A 270 -4.47 -16.94 -2.28
C ALA A 270 -3.53 -16.02 -3.08
N HIS A 271 -4.09 -15.05 -3.83
CA HIS A 271 -3.29 -14.04 -4.52
C HIS A 271 -2.47 -13.16 -3.58
N ASN A 272 -3.00 -12.80 -2.41
CA ASN A 272 -2.27 -11.98 -1.43
C ASN A 272 -1.08 -12.75 -0.83
N TYR A 273 -1.25 -14.04 -0.54
CA TYR A 273 -0.14 -14.92 -0.11
C TYR A 273 0.92 -15.04 -1.20
N ARG A 274 0.50 -15.30 -2.44
CA ARG A 274 1.39 -15.40 -3.60
C ARG A 274 2.13 -14.10 -3.87
N ALA A 275 1.46 -12.95 -3.73
CA ALA A 275 2.08 -11.64 -3.89
C ALA A 275 3.19 -11.42 -2.85
N LEU A 276 2.93 -11.71 -1.57
CA LEU A 276 3.92 -11.58 -0.51
C LEU A 276 5.10 -12.55 -0.72
N TRP A 277 4.81 -13.79 -1.11
CA TRP A 277 5.85 -14.77 -1.42
C TRP A 277 6.72 -14.33 -2.61
N LYS A 278 6.10 -13.91 -3.73
CA LYS A 278 6.83 -13.42 -4.92
C LYS A 278 7.67 -12.18 -4.62
N ALA A 279 7.19 -11.28 -3.77
CA ALA A 279 7.96 -10.10 -3.37
C ALA A 279 9.25 -10.52 -2.64
N GLN A 280 9.17 -11.46 -1.71
CA GLN A 280 10.35 -11.99 -1.01
C GLN A 280 11.31 -12.70 -1.98
N ASP A 281 10.78 -13.56 -2.86
CA ASP A 281 11.57 -14.29 -3.86
C ASP A 281 12.34 -13.30 -4.75
N THR A 282 11.68 -12.29 -5.27
CA THR A 282 12.32 -11.25 -6.08
C THR A 282 13.41 -10.51 -5.31
N LEU A 283 13.13 -10.08 -4.08
CA LEU A 283 14.11 -9.36 -3.26
C LEU A 283 15.30 -10.23 -2.89
N GLN A 284 15.09 -11.53 -2.63
CA GLN A 284 16.17 -12.46 -2.33
C GLN A 284 17.02 -12.75 -3.57
N ARG A 285 16.40 -13.05 -4.70
CA ARG A 285 17.06 -13.32 -5.98
C ARG A 285 17.92 -12.14 -6.44
N LEU A 286 17.49 -10.92 -6.17
CA LEU A 286 18.22 -9.69 -6.47
C LEU A 286 19.19 -9.26 -5.35
N GLY A 287 19.38 -10.08 -4.32
CA GLY A 287 20.35 -9.83 -3.25
C GLY A 287 19.97 -8.70 -2.28
N VAL A 288 18.72 -8.22 -2.31
CA VAL A 288 18.24 -7.16 -1.39
C VAL A 288 17.98 -7.70 0.01
N ILE A 289 17.50 -8.95 0.11
CA ILE A 289 17.34 -9.68 1.38
C ILE A 289 18.12 -10.99 1.32
N LYS A 290 18.55 -11.50 2.48
CA LYS A 290 19.36 -12.73 2.58
C LYS A 290 18.53 -13.99 2.78
N SER A 291 17.32 -13.88 3.32
CA SER A 291 16.45 -14.99 3.66
C SER A 291 15.00 -14.62 3.44
N VAL A 292 14.12 -15.61 3.43
CA VAL A 292 12.67 -15.48 3.35
C VAL A 292 12.03 -16.09 4.60
N PHE A 293 10.78 -15.72 4.86
CA PHE A 293 9.98 -16.31 5.93
C PHE A 293 8.75 -17.03 5.35
N ASP A 294 8.16 -17.91 6.14
CA ASP A 294 6.90 -18.58 5.81
C ASP A 294 5.74 -17.60 5.89
N VAL A 295 5.15 -17.25 4.75
CA VAL A 295 4.04 -16.29 4.65
C VAL A 295 2.82 -16.74 5.45
N ASN A 296 2.61 -18.07 5.61
CA ASN A 296 1.49 -18.62 6.37
C ASN A 296 1.53 -18.25 7.86
N LYS A 297 2.70 -17.96 8.40
CA LYS A 297 2.87 -17.55 9.80
C LYS A 297 2.47 -16.11 10.05
N HIS A 298 2.36 -15.31 9.00
CA HIS A 298 2.16 -13.86 9.13
C HIS A 298 0.82 -13.36 8.59
N ILE A 299 0.15 -14.07 7.67
CA ILE A 299 -1.17 -13.70 7.18
C ILE A 299 -2.24 -14.43 8.02
N GLU A 300 -3.11 -13.66 8.66
CA GLU A 300 -4.22 -14.17 9.49
C GLU A 300 -5.56 -13.72 8.90
N PRO A 301 -6.16 -14.50 7.99
CA PRO A 301 -7.34 -14.10 7.25
C PRO A 301 -8.64 -14.22 8.03
N LYS A 302 -8.66 -14.91 9.19
CA LYS A 302 -9.90 -15.20 9.94
C LYS A 302 -10.73 -13.96 10.25
N PHE A 303 -10.08 -12.83 10.53
CA PHE A 303 -10.77 -11.59 10.90
C PHE A 303 -11.54 -11.01 9.71
N ILE A 304 -10.90 -10.89 8.54
CA ILE A 304 -11.58 -10.37 7.35
C ILE A 304 -12.62 -11.35 6.82
N LEU A 305 -12.39 -12.66 6.92
CA LEU A 305 -13.38 -13.68 6.58
C LEU A 305 -14.61 -13.58 7.51
N GLY A 306 -14.39 -13.31 8.80
CA GLY A 306 -15.46 -13.05 9.77
C GLY A 306 -16.30 -11.83 9.40
N VAL A 307 -15.62 -10.72 9.02
CA VAL A 307 -16.30 -9.50 8.57
C VAL A 307 -17.08 -9.73 7.27
N MET A 308 -16.52 -10.43 6.28
CA MET A 308 -17.22 -10.76 5.03
C MET A 308 -18.47 -11.60 5.29
N LYS A 309 -18.42 -12.52 6.25
CA LYS A 309 -19.58 -13.34 6.66
C LYS A 309 -20.64 -12.53 7.39
N THR A 310 -20.23 -11.61 8.27
CA THR A 310 -21.15 -10.83 9.11
C THR A 310 -21.76 -9.65 8.36
N TYR A 311 -20.99 -9.05 7.45
CA TYR A 311 -21.36 -7.84 6.72
C TYR A 311 -21.15 -8.01 5.20
N PRO A 312 -21.80 -8.98 4.53
CA PRO A 312 -21.57 -9.27 3.11
C PRO A 312 -21.86 -8.06 2.19
N ASP A 313 -22.80 -7.22 2.60
CA ASP A 313 -23.18 -6.02 1.83
C ASP A 313 -22.04 -5.01 1.64
N LEU A 314 -21.04 -4.98 2.53
CA LEU A 314 -19.89 -4.11 2.42
C LEU A 314 -18.99 -4.45 1.22
N PHE A 315 -19.16 -5.63 0.65
CA PHE A 315 -18.35 -6.16 -0.46
C PHE A 315 -19.19 -6.43 -1.72
N SER A 316 -20.49 -6.06 -1.70
CA SER A 316 -21.43 -6.38 -2.78
C SER A 316 -21.18 -5.69 -4.11
N ASP A 317 -20.41 -4.61 -4.10
CA ASP A 317 -19.98 -3.85 -5.28
C ASP A 317 -18.66 -4.38 -5.89
N LEU A 318 -18.00 -5.33 -5.23
CA LEU A 318 -16.77 -5.94 -5.71
C LEU A 318 -17.05 -7.20 -6.54
N GLN A 319 -16.18 -7.46 -7.50
CA GLN A 319 -16.21 -8.72 -8.24
C GLN A 319 -16.02 -9.91 -7.27
N PRO A 320 -16.71 -11.03 -7.46
CA PRO A 320 -16.49 -12.24 -6.68
C PRO A 320 -15.03 -12.69 -6.73
N ILE A 321 -14.50 -13.18 -5.61
CA ILE A 321 -13.19 -13.84 -5.62
C ILE A 321 -13.33 -15.15 -6.41
N PRO A 322 -12.47 -15.39 -7.45
CA PRO A 322 -12.51 -16.64 -8.19
C PRO A 322 -12.33 -17.86 -7.27
N ALA A 323 -13.05 -18.93 -7.55
CA ALA A 323 -13.11 -20.12 -6.68
C ALA A 323 -11.74 -20.80 -6.49
N ASP A 324 -10.88 -20.72 -7.49
CA ASP A 324 -9.53 -21.30 -7.48
C ASP A 324 -8.54 -20.57 -6.56
N VAL A 325 -8.86 -19.34 -6.15
CA VAL A 325 -8.05 -18.52 -5.25
C VAL A 325 -8.78 -18.09 -3.98
N ALA A 326 -10.06 -18.41 -3.87
CA ALA A 326 -10.81 -18.23 -2.62
C ALA A 326 -10.17 -19.06 -1.50
N ILE A 327 -10.19 -18.51 -0.29
CA ILE A 327 -9.60 -19.16 0.88
C ILE A 327 -10.66 -19.37 1.96
N GLU A 328 -10.49 -20.45 2.71
CA GLU A 328 -11.29 -20.83 3.87
C GLU A 328 -10.43 -20.80 5.14
N PRO A 329 -11.04 -20.79 6.34
CA PRO A 329 -10.29 -20.94 7.57
C PRO A 329 -9.40 -22.18 7.55
N GLY A 330 -8.10 -21.99 7.88
CA GLY A 330 -7.11 -23.07 7.81
C GLY A 330 -6.40 -23.22 6.45
N PHE A 331 -6.64 -22.31 5.51
CA PHE A 331 -5.89 -22.28 4.25
C PHE A 331 -4.38 -22.20 4.50
N VAL A 332 -3.64 -23.02 3.77
CA VAL A 332 -2.17 -23.03 3.78
C VAL A 332 -1.67 -22.81 2.35
N PHE A 333 -1.02 -21.71 2.14
CA PHE A 333 -0.39 -21.39 0.86
C PHE A 333 0.82 -22.30 0.61
N LYS A 334 0.91 -22.80 -0.61
CA LYS A 334 2.07 -23.52 -1.14
C LYS A 334 2.65 -22.72 -2.30
N PRO A 335 3.94 -22.39 -2.29
CA PRO A 335 4.62 -21.64 -3.37
C PRO A 335 4.52 -22.26 -4.74
#